data_e138af3ea13827f38b7314ddc0825afe
#
_entry.id   e138af3ea13827f38b7314ddc0825afe
#
_cell.length_a   1.000
_cell.length_b   1.000
_cell.length_c   1.000
_cell.angle_alpha   90.00
_cell.angle_beta   90.00
_cell.angle_gamma   90.00
#
_symmetry.space_group_name_H-M   'P 1'
#
loop_
_entity.id
_entity.type
_entity.pdbx_description
1 polymer ?
#
loop_
_entity_poly.entity_id
_entity_poly.type
_entity_poly.pdbx_seq_one_letter_code
_entity_poly.pdbx_strand_id
1 'polypeptide(L)'
;MALRDLLQLNEKRKKIGISEERIEAIKPQLRQYIAFWREYPDLFVDFLQTGGNPDIEPEFKFFAYQRVFLRVAMRYKYTYCVFPRGYSKSFLSVMVLMCRCILHPQCALFVTSGGKEQSAKIVQEKVQDICNKIPAFNRELDRRPGKTREGKDFVRYVFKNGSYFDNVAASERSRGLRRQGGIVEECVGVDGDILSTVILPTMNVSRLAMDGTRHDEETLNKSQIFVTTAGWKGTFSYDKLIQFLVWMVTEPEKAFVMGGTWRIPVLTGLQSKNFIQDLKNDGSFNDAAFSRDRKS
;
A
#
# COMPACT_ATOMS: atom_id res chain seq x y z
N MET A 1 -18.56 -13.52 12.63
CA MET A 1 -17.72 -14.03 13.72
C MET A 1 -18.51 -15.12 14.42
N ALA A 2 -18.03 -16.37 14.43
CA ALA A 2 -18.78 -17.47 15.02
C ALA A 2 -18.80 -17.32 16.56
N LEU A 3 -19.85 -17.80 17.22
CA LEU A 3 -20.01 -17.78 18.68
C LEU A 3 -18.76 -18.35 19.41
N ARG A 4 -18.11 -19.34 18.79
CA ARG A 4 -16.88 -19.98 19.26
C ARG A 4 -15.68 -19.01 19.29
N ASP A 5 -15.57 -18.09 18.32
CA ASP A 5 -14.48 -17.09 18.25
C ASP A 5 -14.67 -16.02 19.31
N LEU A 6 -15.93 -15.67 19.61
CA LEU A 6 -16.27 -14.77 20.71
C LEU A 6 -15.95 -15.38 22.08
N LEU A 7 -16.21 -16.68 22.25
CA LEU A 7 -15.89 -17.40 23.49
C LEU A 7 -14.38 -17.51 23.71
N GLN A 8 -13.60 -17.82 22.66
CA GLN A 8 -12.14 -17.86 22.73
C GLN A 8 -11.51 -16.48 22.99
N LEU A 9 -12.08 -15.40 22.41
CA LEU A 9 -11.68 -14.04 22.72
C LEU A 9 -11.98 -13.68 24.17
N ASN A 10 -13.13 -14.07 24.70
CA ASN A 10 -13.49 -13.84 26.10
C ASN A 10 -12.60 -14.64 27.07
N GLU A 11 -12.22 -15.87 26.75
CA GLU A 11 -11.27 -16.65 27.54
C GLU A 11 -9.86 -16.06 27.52
N LYS A 12 -9.38 -15.58 26.37
CA LYS A 12 -8.11 -14.85 26.26
C LYS A 12 -8.14 -13.52 27.03
N ARG A 13 -9.26 -12.78 26.99
CA ARG A 13 -9.44 -11.55 27.78
C ARG A 13 -9.39 -11.81 29.27
N LYS A 14 -10.03 -12.87 29.76
CA LYS A 14 -9.95 -13.30 31.18
C LYS A 14 -8.52 -13.66 31.60
N LYS A 15 -7.73 -14.31 30.73
CA LYS A 15 -6.32 -14.64 31.01
C LYS A 15 -5.40 -13.42 31.11
N ILE A 16 -5.73 -12.31 30.44
CA ILE A 16 -4.92 -11.07 30.46
C ILE A 16 -5.38 -10.13 31.58
N GLY A 17 -6.49 -10.44 32.29
CA GLY A 17 -7.00 -9.64 33.42
C GLY A 17 -7.54 -8.26 33.02
N ILE A 18 -7.89 -8.04 31.74
CA ILE A 18 -8.48 -6.79 31.26
C ILE A 18 -10.01 -6.91 31.30
N SER A 19 -10.67 -6.18 32.19
CA SER A 19 -12.13 -6.15 32.28
C SER A 19 -12.75 -5.43 31.07
N GLU A 20 -14.01 -5.77 30.76
CA GLU A 20 -14.77 -5.08 29.69
C GLU A 20 -14.89 -3.58 29.95
N GLU A 21 -15.09 -3.17 31.20
CA GLU A 21 -15.12 -1.77 31.64
C GLU A 21 -13.81 -1.04 31.27
N ARG A 22 -12.67 -1.69 31.47
CA ARG A 22 -11.38 -1.12 31.14
C ARG A 22 -11.17 -0.98 29.62
N ILE A 23 -11.70 -1.93 28.84
CA ILE A 23 -11.69 -1.85 27.38
C ILE A 23 -12.57 -0.70 26.91
N GLU A 24 -13.78 -0.53 27.48
CA GLU A 24 -14.66 0.60 27.15
C GLU A 24 -14.01 1.95 27.49
N ALA A 25 -13.33 2.04 28.63
CA ALA A 25 -12.66 3.26 29.06
C ALA A 25 -11.51 3.70 28.12
N ILE A 26 -10.79 2.75 27.49
CA ILE A 26 -9.68 3.07 26.59
C ILE A 26 -10.11 3.25 25.12
N LYS A 27 -11.34 2.86 24.74
CA LYS A 27 -11.83 2.95 23.36
C LYS A 27 -11.72 4.37 22.76
N PRO A 28 -12.07 5.45 23.46
CA PRO A 28 -11.92 6.80 22.91
C PRO A 28 -10.48 7.16 22.56
N GLN A 29 -9.54 6.82 23.45
CA GLN A 29 -8.12 7.05 23.22
C GLN A 29 -7.61 6.20 22.04
N LEU A 30 -8.01 4.93 21.97
CA LEU A 30 -7.65 4.05 20.86
C LEU A 30 -8.15 4.59 19.51
N ARG A 31 -9.36 5.15 19.46
CA ARG A 31 -9.89 5.81 18.25
C ARG A 31 -9.04 7.01 17.83
N GLN A 32 -8.57 7.82 18.79
CA GLN A 32 -7.68 8.94 18.51
C GLN A 32 -6.34 8.47 17.96
N TYR A 33 -5.74 7.43 18.54
CA TYR A 33 -4.51 6.83 18.03
C TYR A 33 -4.68 6.26 16.62
N ILE A 34 -5.79 5.56 16.34
CA ILE A 34 -6.06 5.04 15.00
C ILE A 34 -6.22 6.19 14.00
N ALA A 35 -6.93 7.26 14.34
CA ALA A 35 -7.05 8.45 13.51
C ALA A 35 -5.68 9.09 13.25
N PHE A 36 -4.87 9.25 14.28
CA PHE A 36 -3.50 9.74 14.16
C PHE A 36 -2.63 8.86 13.26
N TRP A 37 -2.67 7.54 13.43
CA TRP A 37 -1.88 6.61 12.61
C TRP A 37 -2.35 6.53 11.15
N ARG A 38 -3.61 6.80 10.87
CA ARG A 38 -4.10 6.97 9.49
C ARG A 38 -3.47 8.18 8.80
N GLU A 39 -3.19 9.23 9.56
CA GLU A 39 -2.48 10.43 9.08
C GLU A 39 -0.96 10.24 9.03
N TYR A 40 -0.41 9.45 9.96
CA TYR A 40 1.02 9.22 10.14
C TYR A 40 1.35 7.72 10.15
N PRO A 41 1.17 7.01 9.01
CA PRO A 41 1.39 5.57 8.94
C PRO A 41 2.85 5.15 9.16
N ASP A 42 3.79 6.03 8.88
CA ASP A 42 5.21 5.83 9.19
C ASP A 42 5.45 5.74 10.71
N LEU A 43 4.79 6.58 11.50
CA LEU A 43 4.85 6.51 12.96
C LEU A 43 4.11 5.28 13.52
N PHE A 44 3.04 4.84 12.84
CA PHE A 44 2.42 3.56 13.16
C PHE A 44 3.39 2.39 12.99
N VAL A 45 4.16 2.37 11.91
CA VAL A 45 5.17 1.33 11.67
C VAL A 45 6.31 1.40 12.70
N ASP A 46 6.75 2.61 13.07
CA ASP A 46 7.71 2.79 14.16
C ASP A 46 7.13 2.25 15.49
N PHE A 47 5.86 2.56 15.80
CA PHE A 47 5.16 2.03 16.98
C PHE A 47 5.06 0.50 16.99
N LEU A 48 4.82 -0.14 15.85
CA LEU A 48 4.76 -1.60 15.75
C LEU A 48 6.09 -2.28 16.12
N GLN A 49 7.21 -1.59 15.98
CA GLN A 49 8.54 -2.07 16.31
C GLN A 49 8.91 -1.82 17.77
N THR A 50 8.54 -0.65 18.30
CA THR A 50 8.96 -0.18 19.62
C THR A 50 7.93 -0.44 20.71
N GLY A 51 6.68 -0.78 20.34
CA GLY A 51 5.56 -0.86 21.28
C GLY A 51 5.21 0.48 21.93
N GLY A 52 5.68 1.61 21.34
CA GLY A 52 5.53 2.95 21.89
C GLY A 52 6.52 3.29 23.01
N ASN A 53 7.51 2.44 23.27
CA ASN A 53 8.59 2.74 24.22
C ASN A 53 9.61 3.71 23.55
N PRO A 54 9.81 4.94 24.07
CA PRO A 54 10.74 5.90 23.49
C PRO A 54 12.22 5.50 23.62
N ASP A 55 12.55 4.59 24.53
CA ASP A 55 13.92 4.09 24.75
C ASP A 55 14.32 3.02 23.72
N ILE A 56 13.37 2.51 22.95
CA ILE A 56 13.61 1.51 21.92
C ILE A 56 13.64 2.18 20.56
N GLU A 57 14.79 2.15 19.89
CA GLU A 57 14.85 2.59 18.48
C GLU A 57 14.27 1.53 17.53
N PRO A 58 13.50 1.94 16.49
CA PRO A 58 13.06 1.03 15.45
C PRO A 58 14.28 0.41 14.73
N GLU A 59 14.28 -0.90 14.59
CA GLU A 59 15.32 -1.63 13.86
C GLU A 59 15.29 -1.29 12.36
N PHE A 60 14.09 -1.28 11.78
CA PHE A 60 13.87 -0.82 10.42
C PHE A 60 13.51 0.67 10.40
N LYS A 61 14.36 1.49 9.75
CA LYS A 61 14.18 2.95 9.67
C LYS A 61 13.84 3.37 8.24
N PHE A 62 12.77 4.14 8.09
CA PHE A 62 12.41 4.75 6.81
C PHE A 62 13.32 5.93 6.46
N PHE A 63 13.66 6.06 5.19
CA PHE A 63 14.18 7.32 4.64
C PHE A 63 13.07 8.38 4.57
N ALA A 64 13.46 9.65 4.55
CA ALA A 64 12.50 10.77 4.54
C ALA A 64 11.47 10.67 3.40
N TYR A 65 11.88 10.36 2.17
CA TYR A 65 10.98 10.23 1.03
C TYR A 65 9.99 9.06 1.19
N GLN A 66 10.40 7.97 1.86
CA GLN A 66 9.53 6.82 2.13
C GLN A 66 8.43 7.20 3.14
N ARG A 67 8.77 7.98 4.17
CA ARG A 67 7.79 8.54 5.11
C ARG A 67 6.79 9.44 4.41
N VAL A 68 7.26 10.33 3.53
CA VAL A 68 6.38 11.18 2.72
C VAL A 68 5.45 10.34 1.86
N PHE A 69 5.98 9.33 1.14
CA PHE A 69 5.16 8.42 0.32
C PHE A 69 4.06 7.72 1.13
N LEU A 70 4.40 7.16 2.30
CA LEU A 70 3.42 6.48 3.15
C LEU A 70 2.29 7.43 3.59
N ARG A 71 2.65 8.65 4.02
CA ARG A 71 1.68 9.67 4.43
C ARG A 71 0.78 10.10 3.28
N VAL A 72 1.36 10.38 2.13
CA VAL A 72 0.62 10.78 0.93
C VAL A 72 -0.34 9.67 0.49
N ALA A 73 0.16 8.43 0.39
CA ALA A 73 -0.65 7.29 -0.02
C ALA A 73 -1.80 6.96 0.96
N MET A 74 -1.73 7.36 2.22
CA MET A 74 -2.82 7.17 3.18
C MET A 74 -3.83 8.32 3.19
N ARG A 75 -3.37 9.56 3.03
CA ARG A 75 -4.18 10.77 3.19
C ARG A 75 -4.96 11.13 1.95
N TYR A 76 -4.38 10.92 0.77
CA TYR A 76 -4.98 11.36 -0.48
C TYR A 76 -5.75 10.24 -1.17
N LYS A 77 -6.87 10.60 -1.74
CA LYS A 77 -7.71 9.68 -2.53
C LYS A 77 -7.05 9.34 -3.87
N TYR A 78 -6.39 10.33 -4.47
CA TYR A 78 -5.73 10.24 -5.76
C TYR A 78 -4.24 10.53 -5.59
N THR A 79 -3.41 9.51 -5.74
CA THR A 79 -1.95 9.64 -5.58
C THR A 79 -1.25 9.14 -6.83
N TYR A 80 -0.35 9.94 -7.38
CA TYR A 80 0.46 9.54 -8.52
C TYR A 80 1.95 9.73 -8.18
N CYS A 81 2.72 8.64 -8.24
CA CYS A 81 4.13 8.63 -7.87
C CYS A 81 4.99 8.19 -9.04
N VAL A 82 5.87 9.08 -9.50
CA VAL A 82 6.85 8.80 -10.56
C VAL A 82 8.21 8.64 -9.94
N PHE A 83 8.65 7.40 -9.78
CA PHE A 83 9.90 7.07 -9.14
C PHE A 83 10.81 6.24 -10.04
N PRO A 84 12.10 6.54 -10.13
CA PRO A 84 13.05 5.72 -10.86
C PRO A 84 13.23 4.34 -10.20
N ARG A 85 13.96 3.46 -10.86
CA ARG A 85 14.36 2.19 -10.27
C ARG A 85 15.23 2.40 -9.03
N GLY A 86 15.07 1.52 -8.03
CA GLY A 86 15.80 1.58 -6.77
C GLY A 86 15.12 2.40 -5.67
N TYR A 87 13.91 2.92 -5.89
CA TYR A 87 13.11 3.67 -4.90
C TYR A 87 12.31 2.79 -3.93
N SER A 88 12.53 1.50 -3.93
CA SER A 88 11.73 0.54 -3.11
C SER A 88 10.21 0.63 -3.37
N LYS A 89 9.79 0.97 -4.60
CA LYS A 89 8.38 1.18 -4.98
C LYS A 89 7.47 0.06 -4.48
N SER A 90 7.71 -1.17 -4.90
CA SER A 90 6.84 -2.32 -4.57
C SER A 90 6.85 -2.65 -3.08
N PHE A 91 7.98 -2.45 -2.38
CA PHE A 91 8.03 -2.58 -0.91
C PHE A 91 7.09 -1.56 -0.24
N LEU A 92 7.16 -0.31 -0.67
CA LEU A 92 6.32 0.77 -0.12
C LEU A 92 4.84 0.58 -0.48
N SER A 93 4.52 0.14 -1.70
CA SER A 93 3.16 -0.19 -2.13
C SER A 93 2.54 -1.26 -1.24
N VAL A 94 3.25 -2.37 -1.01
CA VAL A 94 2.77 -3.44 -0.14
C VAL A 94 2.66 -2.97 1.31
N MET A 95 3.61 -2.18 1.80
CA MET A 95 3.54 -1.57 3.14
C MET A 95 2.28 -0.71 3.32
N VAL A 96 1.92 0.14 2.34
CA VAL A 96 0.68 0.92 2.35
C VAL A 96 -0.55 0.01 2.44
N LEU A 97 -0.60 -1.05 1.62
CA LEU A 97 -1.73 -1.99 1.66
C LEU A 97 -1.86 -2.68 3.02
N MET A 98 -0.75 -3.11 3.62
CA MET A 98 -0.74 -3.73 4.95
C MET A 98 -1.19 -2.74 6.03
N CYS A 99 -0.67 -1.51 6.05
CA CYS A 99 -1.10 -0.46 6.97
C CYS A 99 -2.59 -0.15 6.81
N ARG A 100 -3.07 0.01 5.57
CA ARG A 100 -4.50 0.24 5.30
C ARG A 100 -5.36 -0.90 5.80
N CYS A 101 -4.97 -2.16 5.56
CA CYS A 101 -5.70 -3.32 6.04
C CYS A 101 -5.78 -3.38 7.57
N ILE A 102 -4.74 -2.99 8.28
CA ILE A 102 -4.76 -2.98 9.75
C ILE A 102 -5.61 -1.82 10.28
N LEU A 103 -5.41 -0.62 9.73
CA LEU A 103 -6.02 0.60 10.24
C LEU A 103 -7.46 0.83 9.78
N HIS A 104 -7.94 0.09 8.76
CA HIS A 104 -9.32 0.14 8.26
C HIS A 104 -9.94 -1.26 8.26
N PRO A 105 -10.49 -1.73 9.39
CA PRO A 105 -11.09 -3.07 9.48
C PRO A 105 -12.13 -3.33 8.39
N GLN A 106 -12.19 -4.58 7.90
CA GLN A 106 -13.12 -5.04 6.84
C GLN A 106 -12.88 -4.41 5.46
N CYS A 107 -11.74 -3.74 5.22
CA CYS A 107 -11.46 -3.23 3.88
C CYS A 107 -10.99 -4.35 2.93
N ALA A 108 -11.33 -4.20 1.67
CA ALA A 108 -10.90 -5.03 0.56
C ALA A 108 -10.13 -4.18 -0.45
N LEU A 109 -8.84 -4.44 -0.57
CA LEU A 109 -7.93 -3.68 -1.40
C LEU A 109 -7.31 -4.56 -2.51
N PHE A 110 -6.70 -3.92 -3.49
CA PHE A 110 -5.97 -4.67 -4.52
C PHE A 110 -4.64 -4.01 -4.89
N VAL A 111 -3.80 -4.81 -5.51
CA VAL A 111 -2.67 -4.35 -6.31
C VAL A 111 -2.80 -4.93 -7.71
N THR A 112 -2.52 -4.13 -8.73
CA THR A 112 -2.47 -4.57 -10.13
C THR A 112 -1.20 -4.06 -10.80
N SER A 113 -0.74 -4.81 -11.79
CA SER A 113 0.37 -4.44 -12.67
C SER A 113 0.17 -5.08 -14.04
N GLY A 114 1.06 -4.85 -14.99
CA GLY A 114 0.96 -5.39 -16.35
C GLY A 114 0.96 -6.92 -16.45
N GLY A 115 1.56 -7.63 -15.46
CA GLY A 115 1.65 -9.09 -15.46
C GLY A 115 1.13 -9.72 -14.16
N LYS A 116 0.18 -10.65 -14.26
CA LYS A 116 -0.47 -11.28 -13.09
C LYS A 116 0.50 -12.12 -12.24
N GLU A 117 1.27 -13.02 -12.88
CA GLU A 117 2.25 -13.86 -12.18
C GLU A 117 3.37 -13.03 -11.54
N GLN A 118 3.89 -12.06 -12.29
CA GLN A 118 4.92 -11.16 -11.78
C GLN A 118 4.41 -10.35 -10.58
N SER A 119 3.18 -9.85 -10.65
CA SER A 119 2.54 -9.14 -9.55
C SER A 119 2.40 -10.03 -8.31
N ALA A 120 1.93 -11.28 -8.48
CA ALA A 120 1.80 -12.23 -7.37
C ALA A 120 3.15 -12.50 -6.69
N LYS A 121 4.19 -12.79 -7.48
CA LYS A 121 5.54 -13.04 -6.97
C LYS A 121 6.11 -11.83 -6.21
N ILE A 122 6.01 -10.63 -6.79
CA ILE A 122 6.49 -9.40 -6.14
C ILE A 122 5.77 -9.18 -4.82
N VAL A 123 4.44 -9.35 -4.78
CA VAL A 123 3.67 -9.17 -3.55
C VAL A 123 4.09 -10.18 -2.48
N GLN A 124 4.26 -11.46 -2.82
CA GLN A 124 4.74 -12.49 -1.89
C GLN A 124 6.11 -12.13 -1.30
N GLU A 125 7.08 -11.80 -2.16
CA GLU A 125 8.42 -11.42 -1.73
C GLU A 125 8.39 -10.19 -0.79
N LYS A 126 7.57 -9.17 -1.09
CA LYS A 126 7.51 -7.95 -0.29
C LYS A 126 6.76 -8.14 1.02
N VAL A 127 5.69 -8.94 1.05
CA VAL A 127 5.03 -9.28 2.31
C VAL A 127 5.98 -10.06 3.22
N GLN A 128 6.72 -11.02 2.67
CA GLN A 128 7.71 -11.77 3.45
C GLN A 128 8.83 -10.88 3.97
N ASP A 129 9.36 -9.98 3.14
CA ASP A 129 10.40 -9.02 3.52
C ASP A 129 9.92 -8.07 4.65
N ILE A 130 8.69 -7.54 4.53
CA ILE A 130 8.08 -6.68 5.55
C ILE A 130 7.89 -7.46 6.87
N CYS A 131 7.35 -8.68 6.80
CA CYS A 131 7.12 -9.50 8.00
C CYS A 131 8.42 -9.92 8.69
N ASN A 132 9.50 -10.11 7.93
CA ASN A 132 10.83 -10.42 8.48
C ASN A 132 11.44 -9.20 9.19
N LYS A 133 11.32 -8.00 8.58
CA LYS A 133 11.83 -6.75 9.16
C LYS A 133 10.99 -6.26 10.34
N ILE A 134 9.69 -6.48 10.29
CA ILE A 134 8.73 -5.98 11.28
C ILE A 134 7.76 -7.11 11.63
N PRO A 135 8.13 -8.02 12.57
CA PRO A 135 7.34 -9.22 12.90
C PRO A 135 5.91 -8.93 13.38
N ALA A 136 5.63 -7.71 13.83
CA ALA A 136 4.28 -7.29 14.21
C ALA A 136 3.28 -7.43 13.06
N PHE A 137 3.66 -7.15 11.81
CA PHE A 137 2.79 -7.35 10.66
C PHE A 137 2.38 -8.81 10.47
N ASN A 138 3.31 -9.75 10.68
CA ASN A 138 2.98 -11.18 10.58
C ASN A 138 1.95 -11.60 11.65
N ARG A 139 1.96 -10.97 12.84
CA ARG A 139 0.98 -11.24 13.90
C ARG A 139 -0.43 -10.78 13.53
N GLU A 140 -0.57 -9.80 12.65
CA GLU A 140 -1.87 -9.31 12.18
C GLU A 140 -2.48 -10.15 11.04
N LEU A 141 -1.66 -10.92 10.33
CA LEU A 141 -2.14 -11.81 9.28
C LEU A 141 -2.96 -12.98 9.85
N ASP A 142 -4.06 -13.30 9.18
CA ASP A 142 -4.87 -14.48 9.49
C ASP A 142 -4.30 -15.72 8.78
N ARG A 143 -3.53 -16.51 9.52
CA ARG A 143 -2.87 -17.72 9.02
C ARG A 143 -3.73 -18.99 9.14
N ARG A 144 -5.01 -18.86 9.49
CA ARG A 144 -5.93 -20.02 9.52
C ARG A 144 -6.07 -20.63 8.12
N PRO A 145 -6.26 -21.96 8.02
CA PRO A 145 -6.42 -22.64 6.74
C PRO A 145 -7.49 -21.99 5.86
N GLY A 146 -7.19 -21.78 4.57
CA GLY A 146 -8.10 -21.21 3.58
C GLY A 146 -8.29 -19.68 3.62
N LYS A 147 -7.65 -18.96 4.54
CA LYS A 147 -7.71 -17.49 4.64
C LYS A 147 -6.70 -16.84 3.70
N THR A 148 -5.45 -16.79 4.09
CA THR A 148 -4.38 -16.32 3.22
C THR A 148 -4.12 -17.36 2.12
N ARG A 149 -3.93 -16.91 0.89
CA ARG A 149 -3.63 -17.76 -0.28
C ARG A 149 -2.40 -17.21 -0.98
N GLU A 150 -1.46 -18.10 -1.22
CA GLU A 150 -0.21 -17.81 -1.92
C GLU A 150 -0.07 -18.81 -3.07
N GLY A 151 -0.32 -18.36 -4.30
CA GLY A 151 -0.25 -19.16 -5.51
C GLY A 151 0.66 -18.51 -6.54
N LYS A 152 0.92 -19.22 -7.63
CA LYS A 152 1.82 -18.76 -8.70
C LYS A 152 1.34 -17.44 -9.34
N ASP A 153 0.04 -17.33 -9.58
CA ASP A 153 -0.58 -16.22 -10.30
C ASP A 153 -1.61 -15.43 -9.46
N PHE A 154 -1.92 -15.91 -8.26
CA PHE A 154 -2.88 -15.29 -7.37
C PHE A 154 -2.41 -15.34 -5.93
N VAL A 155 -2.47 -14.18 -5.27
CA VAL A 155 -2.19 -14.03 -3.84
C VAL A 155 -3.32 -13.25 -3.17
N ARG A 156 -3.65 -13.65 -1.94
CA ARG A 156 -4.55 -12.90 -1.06
C ARG A 156 -4.04 -12.98 0.36
N TYR A 157 -3.79 -11.86 0.96
CA TYR A 157 -3.42 -11.74 2.36
C TYR A 157 -4.61 -11.21 3.15
N VAL A 158 -5.08 -12.03 4.10
CA VAL A 158 -6.21 -11.72 4.97
C VAL A 158 -5.68 -11.36 6.36
N PHE A 159 -6.25 -10.33 6.96
CA PHE A 159 -5.91 -9.85 8.30
C PHE A 159 -6.96 -10.30 9.32
N LYS A 160 -6.57 -10.37 10.59
CA LYS A 160 -7.44 -10.82 11.70
C LYS A 160 -8.70 -9.95 11.89
N ASN A 161 -8.63 -8.69 11.48
CA ASN A 161 -9.76 -7.76 11.52
C ASN A 161 -10.72 -7.89 10.32
N GLY A 162 -10.55 -8.91 9.47
CA GLY A 162 -11.38 -9.20 8.31
C GLY A 162 -11.00 -8.45 7.03
N SER A 163 -10.04 -7.55 7.09
CA SER A 163 -9.50 -6.87 5.90
C SER A 163 -8.68 -7.82 5.04
N TYR A 164 -8.53 -7.49 3.78
CA TYR A 164 -7.62 -8.21 2.89
C TYR A 164 -7.14 -7.34 1.73
N PHE A 165 -6.05 -7.76 1.13
CA PHE A 165 -5.68 -7.33 -0.21
C PHE A 165 -5.25 -8.51 -1.07
N ASP A 166 -5.47 -8.38 -2.37
CA ASP A 166 -5.08 -9.39 -3.36
C ASP A 166 -4.47 -8.75 -4.62
N ASN A 167 -3.79 -9.56 -5.44
CA ASN A 167 -3.41 -9.12 -6.76
C ASN A 167 -4.58 -9.35 -7.74
N VAL A 168 -4.92 -8.29 -8.48
CA VAL A 168 -5.97 -8.31 -9.50
C VAL A 168 -5.31 -8.25 -10.87
N ALA A 169 -5.70 -9.15 -11.76
CA ALA A 169 -5.22 -9.11 -13.14
C ALA A 169 -5.79 -7.90 -13.88
N ALA A 170 -4.94 -7.16 -14.62
CA ALA A 170 -5.40 -6.14 -15.54
C ALA A 170 -5.99 -6.81 -16.80
N SER A 171 -7.18 -7.37 -16.69
CA SER A 171 -7.87 -8.11 -17.76
C SER A 171 -9.39 -8.10 -17.58
N GLU A 172 -10.12 -8.41 -18.64
CA GLU A 172 -11.59 -8.53 -18.65
C GLU A 172 -12.13 -9.47 -17.58
N ARG A 173 -11.38 -10.50 -17.19
CA ARG A 173 -11.77 -11.46 -16.15
C ARG A 173 -11.93 -10.84 -14.77
N SER A 174 -11.42 -9.63 -14.56
CA SER A 174 -11.54 -8.90 -13.30
C SER A 174 -12.83 -8.08 -13.19
N ARG A 175 -13.70 -8.09 -14.21
CA ARG A 175 -15.03 -7.48 -14.13
C ARG A 175 -15.84 -8.09 -12.99
N GLY A 176 -16.61 -7.26 -12.31
CA GLY A 176 -17.47 -7.69 -11.21
C GLY A 176 -16.81 -7.79 -9.84
N LEU A 177 -15.48 -7.66 -9.74
CA LEU A 177 -14.83 -7.55 -8.44
C LEU A 177 -15.30 -6.29 -7.71
N ARG A 178 -15.20 -6.30 -6.38
CA ARG A 178 -15.55 -5.17 -5.51
C ARG A 178 -14.41 -4.91 -4.55
N ARG A 179 -13.86 -3.69 -4.61
CA ARG A 179 -12.76 -3.23 -3.74
C ARG A 179 -13.00 -1.78 -3.35
N GLN A 180 -12.51 -1.38 -2.18
CA GLN A 180 -12.60 0.01 -1.75
C GLN A 180 -11.53 0.89 -2.40
N GLY A 181 -10.35 0.33 -2.65
CA GLY A 181 -9.25 1.07 -3.27
C GLY A 181 -8.13 0.13 -3.70
N GLY A 182 -7.14 0.67 -4.37
CA GLY A 182 -6.02 -0.15 -4.82
C GLY A 182 -4.81 0.63 -5.33
N ILE A 183 -3.78 -0.14 -5.63
CA ILE A 183 -2.51 0.34 -6.16
C ILE A 183 -2.31 -0.22 -7.56
N VAL A 184 -1.97 0.65 -8.48
CA VAL A 184 -1.55 0.30 -9.84
C VAL A 184 -0.04 0.50 -9.92
N GLU A 185 0.68 -0.61 -9.92
CA GLU A 185 2.14 -0.61 -10.09
C GLU A 185 2.51 -0.68 -11.57
N GLU A 186 3.60 0.03 -11.92
CA GLU A 186 4.15 0.09 -13.28
C GLU A 186 3.05 0.36 -14.33
N CYS A 187 2.20 1.37 -14.07
CA CYS A 187 1.04 1.68 -14.91
C CYS A 187 1.42 1.99 -16.37
N VAL A 188 2.67 2.31 -16.66
CA VAL A 188 3.21 2.45 -18.03
C VAL A 188 3.04 1.14 -18.83
N GLY A 189 3.06 -0.01 -18.15
CA GLY A 189 2.89 -1.33 -18.77
C GLY A 189 1.45 -1.87 -18.73
N VAL A 190 0.49 -1.10 -18.22
CA VAL A 190 -0.91 -1.52 -18.10
C VAL A 190 -1.72 -0.93 -19.26
N ASP A 191 -2.58 -1.75 -19.88
CA ASP A 191 -3.51 -1.30 -20.89
C ASP A 191 -4.50 -0.26 -20.31
N GLY A 192 -4.54 0.92 -20.90
CA GLY A 192 -5.33 2.05 -20.41
C GLY A 192 -6.83 1.82 -20.49
N ASP A 193 -7.30 1.10 -21.53
CA ASP A 193 -8.72 0.78 -21.71
C ASP A 193 -9.17 -0.24 -20.66
N ILE A 194 -8.38 -1.29 -20.42
CA ILE A 194 -8.63 -2.25 -19.35
C ILE A 194 -8.61 -1.56 -17.99
N LEU A 195 -7.65 -0.67 -17.76
CA LEU A 195 -7.58 0.04 -16.49
C LEU A 195 -8.83 0.91 -16.25
N SER A 196 -9.26 1.68 -17.27
CA SER A 196 -10.39 2.60 -17.15
C SER A 196 -11.76 1.89 -17.14
N THR A 197 -11.92 0.82 -17.94
CA THR A 197 -13.23 0.16 -18.11
C THR A 197 -13.44 -1.05 -17.21
N VAL A 198 -12.38 -1.65 -16.67
CA VAL A 198 -12.46 -2.84 -15.83
C VAL A 198 -11.95 -2.57 -14.41
N ILE A 199 -10.70 -2.13 -14.25
CA ILE A 199 -10.06 -2.06 -12.94
C ILE A 199 -10.63 -0.91 -12.10
N LEU A 200 -10.65 0.33 -12.61
CA LEU A 200 -11.15 1.46 -11.85
C LEU A 200 -12.63 1.30 -11.43
N PRO A 201 -13.54 0.75 -12.27
CA PRO A 201 -14.91 0.49 -11.86
C PRO A 201 -15.07 -0.55 -10.74
N THR A 202 -14.06 -1.39 -10.45
CA THR A 202 -14.14 -2.31 -9.30
C THR A 202 -14.21 -1.57 -7.96
N MET A 203 -13.74 -0.32 -7.91
CA MET A 203 -13.71 0.53 -6.71
C MET A 203 -15.01 1.31 -6.48
N ASN A 204 -16.17 0.68 -6.70
CA ASN A 204 -17.46 1.36 -6.61
C ASN A 204 -18.20 1.14 -5.28
N VAL A 205 -17.56 0.51 -4.31
CA VAL A 205 -18.15 0.19 -3.01
C VAL A 205 -17.43 0.92 -1.88
N SER A 206 -18.22 1.38 -0.91
CA SER A 206 -17.69 1.94 0.32
C SER A 206 -17.43 0.85 1.36
N ARG A 207 -16.50 1.09 2.26
CA ARG A 207 -16.20 0.21 3.37
C ARG A 207 -17.38 0.14 4.35
N LEU A 208 -17.68 -1.06 4.80
CA LEU A 208 -18.59 -1.29 5.92
C LEU A 208 -17.76 -1.62 7.17
N ALA A 209 -18.11 -1.01 8.29
CA ALA A 209 -17.55 -1.40 9.58
C ALA A 209 -18.09 -2.75 10.04
N MET A 210 -17.54 -3.30 11.11
CA MET A 210 -17.97 -4.60 11.67
C MET A 210 -19.42 -4.59 12.17
N ASP A 211 -19.95 -3.44 12.53
CA ASP A 211 -21.33 -3.22 12.95
C ASP A 211 -22.29 -2.96 11.78
N GLY A 212 -21.79 -3.00 10.54
CA GLY A 212 -22.54 -2.71 9.32
C GLY A 212 -22.65 -1.22 8.96
N THR A 213 -22.07 -0.32 9.77
CA THR A 213 -22.06 1.11 9.45
C THR A 213 -21.26 1.38 8.18
N ARG A 214 -21.82 2.14 7.25
CA ARG A 214 -21.16 2.54 6.02
C ARG A 214 -20.32 3.80 6.27
N HIS A 215 -19.08 3.79 5.80
CA HIS A 215 -18.12 4.90 5.89
C HIS A 215 -17.87 5.52 4.52
N ASP A 216 -18.84 6.24 3.96
CA ASP A 216 -18.76 6.75 2.59
C ASP A 216 -17.68 7.83 2.41
N GLU A 217 -17.41 8.62 3.44
CA GLU A 217 -16.48 9.76 3.41
C GLU A 217 -15.00 9.37 3.62
N GLU A 218 -14.70 8.10 3.91
CA GLU A 218 -13.30 7.69 4.09
C GLU A 218 -12.49 7.85 2.80
N THR A 219 -11.32 8.46 2.91
CA THR A 219 -10.35 8.63 1.80
C THR A 219 -9.97 7.31 1.14
N LEU A 220 -10.03 6.20 1.89
CA LEU A 220 -9.81 4.85 1.39
C LEU A 220 -10.75 4.48 0.24
N ASN A 221 -12.01 4.94 0.30
CA ASN A 221 -13.03 4.58 -0.67
C ASN A 221 -12.76 5.21 -2.03
N LYS A 222 -12.70 4.35 -3.07
CA LYS A 222 -12.37 4.74 -4.45
C LYS A 222 -10.96 5.34 -4.57
N SER A 223 -10.05 5.02 -3.62
CA SER A 223 -8.69 5.53 -3.68
C SER A 223 -7.89 4.88 -4.80
N GLN A 224 -7.19 5.71 -5.56
CA GLN A 224 -6.36 5.32 -6.69
C GLN A 224 -4.93 5.77 -6.43
N ILE A 225 -4.03 4.81 -6.30
CA ILE A 225 -2.61 5.05 -6.10
C ILE A 225 -1.85 4.48 -7.30
N PHE A 226 -1.22 5.34 -8.06
CA PHE A 226 -0.36 4.96 -9.18
C PHE A 226 1.10 5.09 -8.75
N VAL A 227 1.86 4.02 -8.93
CA VAL A 227 3.30 3.98 -8.60
C VAL A 227 4.05 3.43 -9.80
N THR A 228 4.81 4.27 -10.49
CA THR A 228 5.41 3.90 -11.77
C THR A 228 6.76 4.57 -12.01
N THR A 229 7.45 4.15 -13.04
CA THR A 229 8.52 4.93 -13.69
C THR A 229 7.92 5.97 -14.63
N ALA A 230 8.71 6.90 -15.13
CA ALA A 230 8.23 7.88 -16.10
C ALA A 230 7.75 7.18 -17.39
N GLY A 231 6.64 7.68 -17.94
CA GLY A 231 6.07 7.25 -19.21
C GLY A 231 6.39 8.22 -20.35
N TRP A 232 5.95 7.87 -21.55
CA TRP A 232 6.04 8.74 -22.71
C TRP A 232 4.82 9.66 -22.82
N LYS A 233 5.00 10.85 -23.37
CA LYS A 233 3.90 11.74 -23.73
C LYS A 233 2.95 11.03 -24.70
N GLY A 234 1.64 11.28 -24.56
CA GLY A 234 0.61 10.64 -25.38
C GLY A 234 0.27 9.20 -24.97
N THR A 235 0.73 8.73 -23.82
CA THR A 235 0.31 7.45 -23.23
C THR A 235 -0.73 7.67 -22.13
N PHE A 236 -1.54 6.66 -21.87
CA PHE A 236 -2.51 6.68 -20.78
C PHE A 236 -1.88 7.07 -19.42
N SER A 237 -0.70 6.56 -19.11
CA SER A 237 0.00 6.89 -17.85
C SER A 237 0.38 8.37 -17.78
N TYR A 238 0.74 8.98 -18.89
CA TYR A 238 1.02 10.42 -18.97
C TYR A 238 -0.25 11.24 -18.78
N ASP A 239 -1.34 10.87 -19.45
CA ASP A 239 -2.62 11.56 -19.33
C ASP A 239 -3.17 11.50 -17.91
N LYS A 240 -3.01 10.34 -17.23
CA LYS A 240 -3.33 10.20 -15.81
C LYS A 240 -2.45 11.07 -14.90
N LEU A 241 -1.16 11.18 -15.18
CA LEU A 241 -0.27 12.09 -14.47
C LEU A 241 -0.77 13.52 -14.58
N ILE A 242 -1.06 13.99 -15.80
CA ILE A 242 -1.56 15.34 -16.03
C ILE A 242 -2.90 15.56 -15.32
N GLN A 243 -3.82 14.61 -15.41
CA GLN A 243 -5.09 14.67 -14.69
C GLN A 243 -4.89 14.85 -13.17
N PHE A 244 -3.98 14.09 -12.58
CA PHE A 244 -3.73 14.17 -11.13
C PHE A 244 -2.99 15.46 -10.75
N LEU A 245 -2.12 15.99 -11.61
CA LEU A 245 -1.51 17.31 -11.42
C LEU A 245 -2.57 18.42 -11.43
N VAL A 246 -3.53 18.37 -12.37
CA VAL A 246 -4.65 19.32 -12.38
C VAL A 246 -5.45 19.22 -11.09
N TRP A 247 -5.82 18.01 -10.66
CA TRP A 247 -6.54 17.82 -9.41
C TRP A 247 -5.74 18.28 -8.18
N MET A 248 -4.43 18.07 -8.15
CA MET A 248 -3.57 18.56 -7.07
C MET A 248 -3.63 20.08 -6.92
N VAL A 249 -3.88 20.82 -8.01
CA VAL A 249 -4.03 22.28 -7.98
C VAL A 249 -5.47 22.71 -7.69
N THR A 250 -6.45 22.00 -8.27
CA THR A 250 -7.87 22.37 -8.17
C THR A 250 -8.59 21.76 -6.96
N GLU A 251 -8.12 20.61 -6.49
CA GLU A 251 -8.68 19.85 -5.36
C GLU A 251 -7.54 19.34 -4.44
N PRO A 252 -6.75 20.26 -3.84
CA PRO A 252 -5.50 19.91 -3.15
C PRO A 252 -5.68 18.96 -1.94
N GLU A 253 -6.89 18.87 -1.41
CA GLU A 253 -7.23 17.93 -0.34
C GLU A 253 -7.45 16.50 -0.82
N LYS A 254 -7.66 16.28 -2.14
CA LYS A 254 -7.97 14.96 -2.70
C LYS A 254 -6.84 14.31 -3.47
N ALA A 255 -5.97 15.11 -4.08
CA ALA A 255 -4.95 14.60 -4.99
C ALA A 255 -3.54 15.05 -4.62
N PHE A 256 -2.58 14.17 -4.82
CA PHE A 256 -1.16 14.46 -4.64
C PHE A 256 -0.31 13.75 -5.69
N VAL A 257 0.62 14.50 -6.28
CA VAL A 257 1.60 13.98 -7.23
C VAL A 257 2.99 14.18 -6.67
N MET A 258 3.79 13.14 -6.71
CA MET A 258 5.19 13.21 -6.29
C MET A 258 6.10 12.49 -7.28
N GLY A 259 7.32 12.98 -7.37
CA GLY A 259 8.35 12.39 -8.20
C GLY A 259 9.70 12.40 -7.53
N GLY A 260 10.65 11.70 -8.13
CA GLY A 260 12.00 11.66 -7.61
C GLY A 260 13.04 11.35 -8.68
N THR A 261 14.30 11.59 -8.36
CA THR A 261 15.42 11.34 -9.26
C THR A 261 16.29 10.19 -8.75
N TRP A 262 17.04 9.56 -9.64
CA TRP A 262 18.02 8.50 -9.29
C TRP A 262 19.05 8.92 -8.21
N ARG A 263 19.23 10.22 -8.00
CA ARG A 263 20.16 10.73 -6.98
C ARG A 263 19.75 10.36 -5.55
N ILE A 264 18.44 10.30 -5.29
CA ILE A 264 17.93 9.96 -3.95
C ILE A 264 18.29 8.53 -3.53
N PRO A 265 18.07 7.47 -4.33
CA PRO A 265 18.57 6.13 -4.02
C PRO A 265 20.08 6.05 -3.80
N VAL A 266 20.88 6.85 -4.53
CA VAL A 266 22.33 6.92 -4.32
C VAL A 266 22.67 7.60 -2.99
N LEU A 267 22.02 8.72 -2.68
CA LEU A 267 22.24 9.45 -1.41
C LEU A 267 21.82 8.63 -0.19
N THR A 268 20.81 7.78 -0.33
CA THR A 268 20.32 6.91 0.74
C THR A 268 21.04 5.56 0.81
N GLY A 269 22.03 5.31 -0.04
CA GLY A 269 22.78 4.05 -0.09
C GLY A 269 22.02 2.86 -0.67
N LEU A 270 20.81 3.05 -1.21
CA LEU A 270 20.03 2.01 -1.87
C LEU A 270 20.58 1.64 -3.26
N GLN A 271 21.35 2.54 -3.86
CA GLN A 271 22.06 2.30 -5.12
C GLN A 271 23.51 2.80 -5.04
N SER A 272 24.43 2.05 -5.64
CA SER A 272 25.81 2.48 -5.78
C SER A 272 25.94 3.57 -6.85
N LYS A 273 26.73 4.59 -6.55
CA LYS A 273 27.13 5.63 -7.51
C LYS A 273 27.91 5.02 -8.68
N ASN A 274 28.77 4.05 -8.38
CA ASN A 274 29.58 3.37 -9.40
C ASN A 274 28.70 2.61 -10.39
N PHE A 275 27.65 1.91 -9.91
CA PHE A 275 26.70 1.23 -10.79
C PHE A 275 26.05 2.18 -11.80
N ILE A 276 25.69 3.40 -11.40
CA ILE A 276 25.14 4.39 -12.34
C ILE A 276 26.20 4.85 -13.36
N GLN A 277 27.44 4.95 -12.92
CA GLN A 277 28.55 5.35 -13.79
C GLN A 277 28.89 4.24 -14.80
N ASP A 278 28.94 3.00 -14.33
CA ASP A 278 29.16 1.82 -15.17
C ASP A 278 28.05 1.68 -16.23
N LEU A 279 26.78 1.85 -15.85
CA LEU A 279 25.66 1.89 -16.80
C LEU A 279 25.82 2.95 -17.90
N LYS A 280 26.36 4.13 -17.56
CA LYS A 280 26.57 5.21 -18.55
C LYS A 280 27.75 4.94 -19.46
N ASN A 281 28.73 4.19 -18.97
CA ASN A 281 29.94 3.83 -19.71
C ASN A 281 29.73 2.57 -20.57
N ASP A 282 28.62 1.85 -20.39
CA ASP A 282 28.30 0.67 -21.18
C ASP A 282 28.04 1.05 -22.65
N GLY A 283 28.66 0.33 -23.58
CA GLY A 283 28.51 0.57 -25.02
C GLY A 283 27.08 0.41 -25.56
N SER A 284 26.18 -0.23 -24.79
CA SER A 284 24.75 -0.37 -25.09
C SER A 284 23.90 0.72 -24.41
N PHE A 285 24.53 1.76 -23.82
CA PHE A 285 23.82 2.81 -23.10
C PHE A 285 22.80 3.55 -23.97
N ASN A 286 21.55 3.58 -23.52
CA ASN A 286 20.47 4.30 -24.16
C ASN A 286 20.01 5.46 -23.27
N ASP A 287 20.36 6.70 -23.65
CA ASP A 287 20.04 7.90 -22.86
C ASP A 287 18.53 8.11 -22.71
N ALA A 288 17.72 7.77 -23.71
CA ALA A 288 16.26 7.89 -23.63
C ALA A 288 15.69 6.92 -22.60
N ALA A 289 16.13 5.65 -22.60
CA ALA A 289 15.72 4.66 -21.60
C ALA A 289 16.22 5.04 -20.21
N PHE A 290 17.46 5.50 -20.09
CA PHE A 290 18.02 5.98 -18.83
C PHE A 290 17.26 7.19 -18.29
N SER A 291 16.92 8.14 -19.16
CA SER A 291 16.16 9.33 -18.78
C SER A 291 14.77 8.95 -18.28
N ARG A 292 14.08 8.04 -18.96
CA ARG A 292 12.79 7.52 -18.52
C ARG A 292 12.88 6.80 -17.17
N ASP A 293 13.81 5.90 -17.02
CA ASP A 293 13.90 5.00 -15.86
C ASP A 293 14.59 5.63 -14.64
N ARG A 294 15.31 6.74 -14.82
CA ARG A 294 16.22 7.29 -13.81
C ARG A 294 16.06 8.79 -13.52
N LYS A 295 15.52 9.57 -14.45
CA LYS A 295 15.35 11.03 -14.30
C LYS A 295 13.89 11.44 -14.06
N SER A 296 13.05 10.52 -13.63
CA SER A 296 11.63 10.77 -13.36
C SER A 296 11.41 11.88 -12.35
#